data_5bf9c730f2e8ab7f7152c2026d19519f
#
_entry.id   5bf9c730f2e8ab7f7152c2026d19519f
#
_cell.length_a   1.000
_cell.length_b   1.000
_cell.length_c   1.000
_cell.angle_alpha   90.00
_cell.angle_beta   90.00
_cell.angle_gamma   90.00
#
_symmetry.space_group_name_H-M   'P 1'
#
loop_
_entity.id
_entity.type
_entity.pdbx_description
1 polymer ?
#
loop_
_entity_poly.entity_id
_entity_poly.type
_entity_poly.pdbx_seq_one_letter_code
_entity_poly.pdbx_strand_id
1 'polypeptide(L)'
;MTGADLRGPIGMRIPLASGAWLDHHAGWLSHDEADAALAALRDELPWEQREIVLFGRRILQPRLIAWAGDLGYRYSGQTLEPRAFTPAAHRLLARVRAQAGVPFNHVLANRYRSGDDSMGLHADDEPELGPDPVVAIVSLGTARRLVVKPRRERDRERHDLQLGHGALLVMGGTCQRHYVHGVPRQAGTQGERISLTFRRLLRAP
;
A
#
# COMPACT_ATOMS: atom_id res chain seq x y z
N MET A 1 -18.70 -4.57 -27.56
CA MET A 1 -18.60 -4.79 -26.11
C MET A 1 -18.04 -3.51 -25.50
N THR A 2 -18.88 -2.70 -24.90
CA THR A 2 -18.51 -1.48 -24.20
C THR A 2 -17.63 -1.86 -23.02
N GLY A 3 -16.38 -1.35 -23.03
CA GLY A 3 -15.45 -1.58 -21.90
C GLY A 3 -16.09 -1.11 -20.60
N ALA A 4 -16.25 -2.01 -19.64
CA ALA A 4 -16.72 -1.66 -18.30
C ALA A 4 -15.79 -0.59 -17.75
N ASP A 5 -16.36 0.51 -17.27
CA ASP A 5 -15.59 1.55 -16.59
C ASP A 5 -15.00 0.93 -15.30
N LEU A 6 -13.70 0.73 -15.29
CA LEU A 6 -12.98 0.13 -14.16
C LEU A 6 -12.76 1.12 -13.01
N ARG A 7 -13.18 2.37 -13.16
CA ARG A 7 -13.06 3.39 -12.12
C ARG A 7 -14.11 3.15 -11.04
N GLY A 8 -13.70 3.33 -9.81
CA GLY A 8 -14.61 3.35 -8.67
C GLY A 8 -15.19 4.76 -8.43
N PRO A 9 -15.93 4.94 -7.34
CA PRO A 9 -16.52 6.23 -6.97
C PRO A 9 -15.46 7.30 -6.80
N ILE A 10 -15.86 8.57 -6.98
CA ILE A 10 -14.99 9.73 -6.78
C ILE A 10 -14.53 9.76 -5.31
N GLY A 11 -13.22 9.83 -5.11
CA GLY A 11 -12.62 9.93 -3.78
C GLY A 11 -12.59 11.35 -3.25
N MET A 12 -12.28 11.47 -1.97
CA MET A 12 -12.01 12.74 -1.32
C MET A 12 -10.52 13.07 -1.47
N ARG A 13 -10.22 14.18 -2.14
CA ARG A 13 -8.86 14.71 -2.20
C ARG A 13 -8.56 15.53 -0.96
N ILE A 14 -7.47 15.17 -0.28
CA ILE A 14 -6.90 15.87 0.87
C ILE A 14 -5.61 16.53 0.39
N PRO A 15 -5.60 17.85 0.17
CA PRO A 15 -4.36 18.56 -0.13
C PRO A 15 -3.47 18.57 1.12
N LEU A 16 -2.19 18.34 0.92
CA LEU A 16 -1.16 18.44 1.94
C LEU A 16 -0.21 19.59 1.59
N ALA A 17 0.66 19.96 2.54
CA ALA A 17 1.65 20.99 2.29
C ALA A 17 2.63 20.59 1.16
N SER A 18 3.31 21.60 0.59
CA SER A 18 4.38 21.45 -0.42
C SER A 18 3.97 20.72 -1.71
N GLY A 19 2.69 20.76 -2.09
CA GLY A 19 2.20 20.10 -3.32
C GLY A 19 1.97 18.59 -3.20
N ALA A 20 2.02 18.05 -1.99
CA ALA A 20 1.61 16.68 -1.71
C ALA A 20 0.08 16.56 -1.64
N TRP A 21 -0.45 15.37 -1.87
CA TRP A 21 -1.88 15.10 -1.75
C TRP A 21 -2.19 13.64 -1.49
N LEU A 22 -3.39 13.41 -0.93
CA LEU A 22 -3.98 12.09 -0.74
C LEU A 22 -5.35 12.05 -1.42
N ASP A 23 -5.65 10.99 -2.17
CA ASP A 23 -7.00 10.71 -2.66
C ASP A 23 -7.51 9.47 -1.93
N HIS A 24 -8.56 9.63 -1.12
CA HIS A 24 -9.14 8.57 -0.32
C HIS A 24 -10.53 8.20 -0.85
N HIS A 25 -10.69 6.94 -1.24
CA HIS A 25 -11.93 6.34 -1.74
C HIS A 25 -12.37 5.26 -0.76
N ALA A 26 -13.23 5.59 0.19
CA ALA A 26 -13.62 4.68 1.28
C ALA A 26 -14.37 3.42 0.82
N GLY A 27 -15.17 3.52 -0.24
CA GLY A 27 -15.96 2.42 -0.83
C GLY A 27 -15.55 2.15 -2.29
N TRP A 28 -14.27 2.10 -2.57
CA TRP A 28 -13.77 1.89 -3.94
C TRP A 28 -14.16 0.52 -4.52
N LEU A 29 -14.10 -0.53 -3.71
CA LEU A 29 -14.69 -1.83 -4.00
C LEU A 29 -16.03 -1.93 -3.25
N SER A 30 -17.02 -2.59 -3.85
CA SER A 30 -18.18 -3.04 -3.11
C SER A 30 -17.78 -4.06 -2.05
N HIS A 31 -18.65 -4.33 -1.08
CA HIS A 31 -18.36 -5.29 0.00
C HIS A 31 -18.07 -6.69 -0.57
N ASP A 32 -18.92 -7.16 -1.50
CA ASP A 32 -18.77 -8.48 -2.12
C ASP A 32 -17.47 -8.60 -2.95
N GLU A 33 -17.10 -7.54 -3.69
CA GLU A 33 -15.84 -7.51 -4.42
C GLU A 33 -14.63 -7.54 -3.48
N ALA A 34 -14.71 -6.83 -2.38
CA ALA A 34 -13.65 -6.77 -1.39
C ALA A 34 -13.50 -8.09 -0.62
N ASP A 35 -14.63 -8.75 -0.27
CA ASP A 35 -14.63 -10.09 0.34
C ASP A 35 -14.01 -11.13 -0.59
N ALA A 36 -14.44 -11.15 -1.86
CA ALA A 36 -13.89 -12.06 -2.86
C ALA A 36 -12.39 -11.84 -3.07
N ALA A 37 -11.95 -10.57 -3.12
CA ALA A 37 -10.54 -10.23 -3.25
C ALA A 37 -9.73 -10.64 -2.01
N LEU A 38 -10.25 -10.40 -0.81
CA LEU A 38 -9.60 -10.79 0.46
C LEU A 38 -9.39 -12.31 0.53
N ALA A 39 -10.44 -13.09 0.24
CA ALA A 39 -10.37 -14.55 0.24
C ALA A 39 -9.33 -15.07 -0.79
N ALA A 40 -9.43 -14.61 -2.04
CA ALA A 40 -8.52 -15.02 -3.09
C ALA A 40 -7.05 -14.69 -2.78
N LEU A 41 -6.76 -13.46 -2.32
CA LEU A 41 -5.39 -13.05 -2.00
C LEU A 41 -4.82 -13.79 -0.80
N ARG A 42 -5.66 -14.17 0.17
CA ARG A 42 -5.24 -14.99 1.31
C ARG A 42 -4.66 -16.33 0.85
N ASP A 43 -5.29 -16.94 -0.14
CA ASP A 43 -4.96 -18.27 -0.63
C ASP A 43 -3.92 -18.26 -1.77
N GLU A 44 -3.99 -17.26 -2.66
CA GLU A 44 -3.13 -17.17 -3.83
C GLU A 44 -1.71 -16.66 -3.52
N LEU A 45 -1.54 -15.79 -2.51
CA LEU A 45 -0.26 -15.14 -2.27
C LEU A 45 0.67 -16.00 -1.40
N PRO A 46 1.96 -16.13 -1.78
CA PRO A 46 2.96 -16.87 -1.01
C PRO A 46 3.45 -16.02 0.17
N TRP A 47 2.69 -16.02 1.25
CA TRP A 47 2.97 -15.20 2.43
C TRP A 47 4.25 -15.64 3.15
N GLU A 48 5.14 -14.69 3.40
CA GLU A 48 6.40 -14.90 4.09
C GLU A 48 6.51 -13.95 5.29
N GLN A 49 7.11 -14.42 6.39
CA GLN A 49 7.56 -13.53 7.46
C GLN A 49 9.07 -13.36 7.36
N ARG A 50 9.53 -12.14 7.12
CA ARG A 50 10.95 -11.86 6.88
C ARG A 50 11.58 -11.12 8.05
N GLU A 51 12.89 -11.34 8.23
CA GLU A 51 13.70 -10.54 9.10
C GLU A 51 14.10 -9.23 8.42
N ILE A 52 14.20 -8.18 9.21
CA ILE A 52 14.82 -6.90 8.82
C ILE A 52 15.92 -6.55 9.84
N VAL A 53 16.87 -5.75 9.40
CA VAL A 53 17.87 -5.18 10.31
C VAL A 53 17.40 -3.79 10.73
N LEU A 54 17.13 -3.63 12.02
CA LEU A 54 16.74 -2.34 12.60
C LEU A 54 17.72 -2.00 13.73
N PHE A 55 18.41 -0.87 13.62
CA PHE A 55 19.44 -0.45 14.57
C PHE A 55 20.49 -1.54 14.85
N GLY A 56 20.93 -2.24 13.79
CA GLY A 56 21.94 -3.32 13.88
C GLY A 56 21.41 -4.66 14.44
N ARG A 57 20.13 -4.76 14.79
CA ARG A 57 19.49 -5.98 15.28
C ARG A 57 18.61 -6.62 14.22
N ARG A 58 18.69 -7.93 14.07
CA ARG A 58 17.74 -8.71 13.27
C ARG A 58 16.44 -8.87 14.05
N ILE A 59 15.37 -8.45 13.46
CA ILE A 59 14.01 -8.60 14.00
C ILE A 59 13.07 -9.16 12.94
N LEU A 60 12.17 -10.04 13.33
CA LEU A 60 11.07 -10.46 12.46
C LEU A 60 10.12 -9.29 12.24
N GLN A 61 9.75 -9.05 11.00
CA GLN A 61 8.72 -8.05 10.69
C GLN A 61 7.41 -8.46 11.38
N PRO A 62 6.75 -7.53 12.10
CA PRO A 62 5.47 -7.82 12.75
C PRO A 62 4.32 -7.76 11.71
N ARG A 63 4.40 -8.59 10.69
CA ARG A 63 3.41 -8.87 9.64
C ARG A 63 3.96 -9.90 8.66
N LEU A 64 3.09 -10.46 7.83
CA LEU A 64 3.50 -11.26 6.68
C LEU A 64 3.56 -10.36 5.44
N ILE A 65 4.43 -10.69 4.50
CA ILE A 65 4.55 -10.02 3.21
C ILE A 65 4.46 -11.00 2.05
N ALA A 66 4.00 -10.50 0.92
CA ALA A 66 4.10 -11.13 -0.39
C ALA A 66 4.24 -10.02 -1.44
N TRP A 67 4.73 -10.35 -2.63
CA TRP A 67 4.89 -9.35 -3.69
C TRP A 67 4.74 -9.98 -5.07
N ALA A 68 4.48 -9.10 -6.05
CA ALA A 68 4.52 -9.43 -7.47
C ALA A 68 4.97 -8.21 -8.27
N GLY A 69 5.65 -8.44 -9.37
CA GLY A 69 6.13 -7.41 -10.28
C GLY A 69 7.17 -7.94 -11.25
N ASP A 70 7.32 -7.24 -12.37
CA ASP A 70 8.21 -7.65 -13.47
C ASP A 70 9.69 -7.27 -13.23
N LEU A 71 9.95 -6.43 -12.25
CA LEU A 71 11.27 -5.92 -11.91
C LEU A 71 11.61 -6.28 -10.46
N GLY A 72 12.91 -6.52 -10.20
CA GLY A 72 13.41 -6.63 -8.84
C GLY A 72 13.24 -5.32 -8.07
N TYR A 73 12.89 -5.42 -6.80
CA TYR A 73 12.65 -4.26 -5.94
C TYR A 73 13.48 -4.34 -4.67
N ARG A 74 14.20 -3.29 -4.36
CA ARG A 74 15.00 -3.20 -3.15
C ARG A 74 14.16 -2.68 -1.99
N TYR A 75 13.76 -3.59 -1.09
CA TYR A 75 12.89 -3.29 0.03
C TYR A 75 13.56 -3.65 1.36
N SER A 76 13.62 -2.69 2.29
CA SER A 76 14.21 -2.91 3.63
C SER A 76 15.59 -3.57 3.60
N GLY A 77 16.45 -3.19 2.64
CA GLY A 77 17.80 -3.72 2.47
C GLY A 77 17.88 -5.12 1.83
N GLN A 78 16.76 -5.68 1.37
CA GLN A 78 16.68 -6.96 0.68
C GLN A 78 16.17 -6.75 -0.74
N THR A 79 16.60 -7.59 -1.68
CA THR A 79 16.04 -7.62 -3.03
C THR A 79 14.84 -8.56 -3.05
N LEU A 80 13.71 -8.06 -3.49
CA LEU A 80 12.53 -8.84 -3.82
C LEU A 80 12.63 -9.18 -5.31
N GLU A 81 12.93 -10.44 -5.62
CA GLU A 81 13.04 -10.91 -7.00
C GLU A 81 11.71 -10.81 -7.74
N PRO A 82 11.71 -10.66 -9.09
CA PRO A 82 10.49 -10.63 -9.87
C PRO A 82 9.61 -11.86 -9.61
N ARG A 83 8.31 -11.62 -9.46
CA ARG A 83 7.28 -12.66 -9.29
C ARG A 83 6.06 -12.31 -10.13
N ALA A 84 5.46 -13.31 -10.77
CA ALA A 84 4.22 -13.11 -11.51
C ALA A 84 3.08 -12.64 -10.59
N PHE A 85 2.20 -11.80 -11.13
CA PHE A 85 0.97 -11.45 -10.44
C PHE A 85 0.02 -12.65 -10.39
N THR A 86 -0.56 -12.89 -9.22
CA THR A 86 -1.67 -13.82 -9.08
C THR A 86 -2.93 -13.28 -9.78
N PRO A 87 -3.92 -14.11 -10.14
CA PRO A 87 -5.13 -13.65 -10.80
C PRO A 87 -5.85 -12.53 -10.01
N ALA A 88 -5.96 -12.65 -8.69
CA ALA A 88 -6.61 -11.63 -7.87
C ALA A 88 -5.80 -10.33 -7.83
N ALA A 89 -4.49 -10.40 -7.63
CA ALA A 89 -3.61 -9.22 -7.62
C ALA A 89 -3.60 -8.52 -8.98
N HIS A 90 -3.66 -9.26 -10.09
CA HIS A 90 -3.69 -8.70 -11.44
C HIS A 90 -5.01 -7.97 -11.74
N ARG A 91 -6.15 -8.51 -11.30
CA ARG A 91 -7.44 -7.83 -11.42
C ARG A 91 -7.44 -6.49 -10.68
N LEU A 92 -6.91 -6.46 -9.45
CA LEU A 92 -6.80 -5.22 -8.67
C LEU A 92 -5.81 -4.24 -9.31
N LEU A 93 -4.69 -4.71 -9.84
CA LEU A 93 -3.72 -3.88 -10.56
C LEU A 93 -4.39 -3.14 -11.73
N ALA A 94 -5.19 -3.82 -12.55
CA ALA A 94 -5.89 -3.21 -13.68
C ALA A 94 -6.84 -2.10 -13.21
N ARG A 95 -7.61 -2.33 -12.16
CA ARG A 95 -8.55 -1.35 -11.58
C ARG A 95 -7.82 -0.15 -10.97
N VAL A 96 -6.73 -0.39 -10.21
CA VAL A 96 -5.94 0.69 -9.60
C VAL A 96 -5.25 1.55 -10.66
N ARG A 97 -4.75 0.94 -11.75
CA ARG A 97 -4.22 1.67 -12.90
C ARG A 97 -5.26 2.60 -13.52
N ALA A 98 -6.48 2.08 -13.76
CA ALA A 98 -7.58 2.86 -14.31
C ALA A 98 -7.98 4.03 -13.41
N GLN A 99 -8.05 3.80 -12.08
CA GLN A 99 -8.43 4.82 -11.10
C GLN A 99 -7.38 5.91 -10.95
N ALA A 100 -6.10 5.53 -10.81
CA ALA A 100 -5.01 6.47 -10.54
C ALA A 100 -4.41 7.09 -11.81
N GLY A 101 -4.65 6.52 -12.99
CA GLY A 101 -4.01 6.94 -14.24
C GLY A 101 -2.49 6.67 -14.28
N VAL A 102 -2.00 5.74 -13.47
CA VAL A 102 -0.57 5.44 -13.31
C VAL A 102 -0.29 4.00 -13.73
N PRO A 103 0.73 3.73 -14.56
CA PRO A 103 1.07 2.38 -15.02
C PRO A 103 1.88 1.61 -13.96
N PHE A 104 1.27 1.34 -12.81
CA PHE A 104 1.86 0.51 -11.76
C PHE A 104 2.29 -0.85 -12.31
N ASN A 105 3.45 -1.35 -11.89
CA ASN A 105 4.00 -2.64 -12.35
C ASN A 105 4.53 -3.52 -11.20
N HIS A 106 4.31 -3.09 -9.97
CA HIS A 106 4.72 -3.82 -8.77
C HIS A 106 3.67 -3.69 -7.68
N VAL A 107 3.51 -4.73 -6.88
CA VAL A 107 2.71 -4.73 -5.66
C VAL A 107 3.49 -5.37 -4.52
N LEU A 108 3.49 -4.70 -3.37
CA LEU A 108 3.88 -5.29 -2.09
C LEU A 108 2.62 -5.46 -1.24
N ALA A 109 2.29 -6.71 -0.95
CA ALA A 109 1.19 -7.06 -0.07
C ALA A 109 1.69 -7.23 1.36
N ASN A 110 0.96 -6.66 2.32
CA ASN A 110 1.20 -6.82 3.75
C ASN A 110 -0.03 -7.45 4.39
N ARG A 111 0.11 -8.54 5.12
CA ARG A 111 -0.94 -9.19 5.89
C ARG A 111 -0.69 -8.95 7.37
N TYR A 112 -1.58 -8.19 7.99
CA TYR A 112 -1.64 -7.93 9.41
C TYR A 112 -2.63 -8.92 10.01
N ARG A 113 -2.16 -9.82 10.89
CA ARG A 113 -2.95 -10.92 11.45
C ARG A 113 -3.91 -10.42 12.53
N SER A 114 -3.52 -9.33 13.21
CA SER A 114 -4.32 -8.66 14.24
C SER A 114 -3.85 -7.21 14.41
N GLY A 115 -4.35 -6.53 15.45
CA GLY A 115 -3.88 -5.20 15.85
C GLY A 115 -2.44 -5.15 16.36
N ASP A 116 -1.82 -6.28 16.69
CA ASP A 116 -0.42 -6.35 17.12
C ASP A 116 0.56 -6.20 15.97
N ASP A 117 0.17 -6.64 14.78
CA ASP A 117 0.97 -6.44 13.58
C ASP A 117 0.97 -4.96 13.16
N SER A 118 2.11 -4.50 12.68
CA SER A 118 2.32 -3.09 12.39
C SER A 118 3.33 -2.85 11.28
N MET A 119 3.39 -1.61 10.80
CA MET A 119 4.40 -1.10 9.90
C MET A 119 4.89 0.25 10.40
N GLY A 120 6.18 0.38 10.63
CA GLY A 120 6.81 1.62 11.07
C GLY A 120 6.59 2.77 10.08
N LEU A 121 6.82 3.99 10.53
CA LEU A 121 6.79 5.16 9.66
C LEU A 121 7.93 5.11 8.65
N HIS A 122 7.60 5.23 7.37
CA HIS A 122 8.52 5.20 6.23
C HIS A 122 7.95 6.05 5.09
N ALA A 123 8.74 6.27 4.08
CA ALA A 123 8.26 6.73 2.78
C ALA A 123 8.73 5.74 1.70
N ASP A 124 8.01 5.71 0.61
CA ASP A 124 8.36 4.96 -0.59
C ASP A 124 9.19 5.88 -1.50
N ASP A 125 10.49 5.96 -1.21
CA ASP A 125 11.43 6.88 -1.86
C ASP A 125 12.72 6.19 -2.37
N GLU A 126 12.63 4.89 -2.57
CA GLU A 126 13.73 4.13 -3.15
C GLU A 126 14.03 4.61 -4.58
N PRO A 127 15.31 4.60 -5.00
CA PRO A 127 15.73 5.11 -6.32
C PRO A 127 14.96 4.50 -7.50
N GLU A 128 14.56 3.23 -7.38
CA GLU A 128 13.82 2.50 -8.40
C GLU A 128 12.42 3.06 -8.66
N LEU A 129 11.90 3.87 -7.74
CA LEU A 129 10.58 4.53 -7.87
C LEU A 129 10.67 5.86 -8.63
N GLY A 130 11.87 6.41 -8.77
CA GLY A 130 12.08 7.73 -9.36
C GLY A 130 11.63 8.89 -8.47
N PRO A 131 11.65 10.11 -9.01
CA PRO A 131 11.25 11.30 -8.25
C PRO A 131 9.72 11.36 -8.08
N ASP A 132 9.28 11.76 -6.89
CA ASP A 132 7.87 12.01 -6.54
C ASP A 132 6.92 10.88 -6.96
N PRO A 133 7.18 9.63 -6.55
CA PRO A 133 6.39 8.50 -6.99
C PRO A 133 4.96 8.58 -6.46
N VAL A 134 4.01 8.20 -7.32
CA VAL A 134 2.63 7.94 -6.92
C VAL A 134 2.55 6.52 -6.37
N VAL A 135 1.90 6.37 -5.21
CA VAL A 135 1.70 5.10 -4.53
C VAL A 135 0.21 4.90 -4.25
N ALA A 136 -0.30 3.71 -4.54
CA ALA A 136 -1.70 3.38 -4.28
C ALA A 136 -1.81 2.20 -3.32
N ILE A 137 -2.70 2.32 -2.32
CA ILE A 137 -2.93 1.32 -1.29
C ILE A 137 -4.38 0.85 -1.34
N VAL A 138 -4.60 -0.43 -1.62
CA VAL A 138 -5.90 -1.10 -1.44
C VAL A 138 -5.92 -1.77 -0.08
N SER A 139 -7.00 -1.57 0.69
CA SER A 139 -7.18 -2.13 2.03
C SER A 139 -8.34 -3.11 2.06
N LEU A 140 -8.10 -4.31 2.55
CA LEU A 140 -9.08 -5.39 2.64
C LEU A 140 -9.11 -5.98 4.05
N GLY A 141 -10.28 -6.35 4.54
CA GLY A 141 -10.48 -6.91 5.89
C GLY A 141 -10.67 -5.84 6.95
N THR A 142 -10.15 -6.08 8.14
CA THR A 142 -10.36 -5.20 9.31
C THR A 142 -9.78 -3.82 9.09
N ALA A 143 -10.57 -2.78 9.40
CA ALA A 143 -10.12 -1.40 9.29
C ALA A 143 -8.92 -1.11 10.19
N ARG A 144 -7.90 -0.48 9.66
CA ARG A 144 -6.70 -0.07 10.40
C ARG A 144 -6.39 1.39 10.13
N ARG A 145 -5.90 2.05 11.16
CA ARG A 145 -5.41 3.40 11.06
C ARG A 145 -4.11 3.45 10.27
N LEU A 146 -4.08 4.28 9.23
CA LEU A 146 -2.85 4.72 8.55
C LEU A 146 -2.52 6.12 9.05
N VAL A 147 -1.33 6.31 9.58
CA VAL A 147 -0.80 7.62 9.96
C VAL A 147 -0.02 8.17 8.80
N VAL A 148 -0.28 9.42 8.42
CA VAL A 148 0.53 10.21 7.46
C VAL A 148 0.95 11.49 8.18
N LYS A 149 2.25 11.76 8.23
CA LYS A 149 2.78 12.97 8.89
C LYS A 149 4.02 13.49 8.17
N PRO A 150 4.33 14.80 8.29
CA PRO A 150 5.57 15.35 7.75
C PRO A 150 6.82 14.62 8.29
N ARG A 151 7.85 14.53 7.46
CA ARG A 151 9.17 14.01 7.89
C ARG A 151 9.84 14.92 8.92
N ARG A 152 9.61 16.24 8.81
CA ARG A 152 10.17 17.23 9.73
C ARG A 152 9.21 17.46 10.88
N GLU A 153 9.68 17.28 12.11
CA GLU A 153 8.84 17.42 13.32
C GLU A 153 8.30 18.82 13.57
N ARG A 154 8.85 19.84 12.93
CA ARG A 154 8.38 21.24 13.04
C ARG A 154 6.99 21.44 12.42
N ASP A 155 6.62 20.60 11.46
CA ASP A 155 5.34 20.66 10.79
C ASP A 155 4.36 19.79 11.57
N ARG A 156 3.36 20.38 12.21
CA ARG A 156 2.40 19.69 13.10
C ARG A 156 1.26 19.00 12.37
N GLU A 157 1.24 19.08 11.04
CA GLU A 157 0.21 18.44 10.22
C GLU A 157 0.30 16.92 10.33
N ARG A 158 -0.75 16.28 10.82
CA ARG A 158 -0.86 14.84 10.91
C ARG A 158 -2.24 14.41 10.47
N HIS A 159 -2.29 13.39 9.62
CA HIS A 159 -3.52 12.79 9.16
C HIS A 159 -3.59 11.35 9.64
N ASP A 160 -4.66 11.01 10.34
CA ASP A 160 -4.98 9.65 10.77
C ASP A 160 -6.18 9.18 9.93
N LEU A 161 -5.91 8.32 8.94
CA LEU A 161 -6.91 7.80 8.01
C LEU A 161 -7.34 6.40 8.42
N GLN A 162 -8.64 6.16 8.55
CA GLN A 162 -9.16 4.81 8.71
C GLN A 162 -9.33 4.17 7.33
N LEU A 163 -8.45 3.21 7.02
CA LEU A 163 -8.55 2.44 5.80
C LEU A 163 -9.36 1.17 6.05
N GLY A 164 -10.63 1.24 5.69
CA GLY A 164 -11.60 0.15 5.83
C GLY A 164 -11.52 -0.88 4.72
N HIS A 165 -12.46 -1.83 4.78
CA HIS A 165 -12.61 -2.89 3.78
C HIS A 165 -13.03 -2.32 2.42
N GLY A 166 -12.28 -2.65 1.37
CA GLY A 166 -12.54 -2.14 0.01
C GLY A 166 -12.08 -0.70 -0.25
N ALA A 167 -11.37 -0.06 0.70
CA ALA A 167 -10.87 1.29 0.51
C ALA A 167 -9.63 1.33 -0.39
N LEU A 168 -9.51 2.42 -1.16
CA LEU A 168 -8.32 2.79 -1.91
C LEU A 168 -7.80 4.14 -1.40
N LEU A 169 -6.51 4.23 -1.17
CA LEU A 169 -5.79 5.48 -0.93
C LEU A 169 -4.72 5.66 -2.00
N VAL A 170 -4.69 6.81 -2.64
CA VAL A 170 -3.61 7.20 -3.55
C VAL A 170 -2.84 8.36 -2.94
N MET A 171 -1.52 8.24 -2.86
CA MET A 171 -0.59 9.26 -2.39
C MET A 171 0.20 9.77 -3.58
N GLY A 172 0.26 11.09 -3.79
CA GLY A 172 0.95 11.65 -4.94
C GLY A 172 1.50 13.05 -4.73
N GLY A 173 1.97 13.67 -5.82
CA GLY A 173 2.79 14.87 -5.75
C GLY A 173 4.06 14.61 -4.95
N THR A 174 4.47 15.54 -4.14
CA THR A 174 5.68 15.42 -3.30
C THR A 174 5.50 14.61 -2.02
N CYS A 175 4.44 13.78 -1.93
CA CYS A 175 4.07 13.07 -0.70
C CYS A 175 5.24 12.22 -0.15
N GLN A 176 5.88 11.42 -1.00
CA GLN A 176 6.97 10.54 -0.55
C GLN A 176 8.25 11.31 -0.19
N ARG A 177 8.40 12.54 -0.68
CA ARG A 177 9.53 13.41 -0.36
C ARG A 177 9.37 14.10 1.01
N HIS A 178 8.17 14.54 1.33
CA HIS A 178 7.90 15.40 2.50
C HIS A 178 7.17 14.71 3.64
N TYR A 179 6.52 13.58 3.39
CA TYR A 179 5.74 12.85 4.38
C TYR A 179 6.26 11.43 4.59
N VAL A 180 5.97 10.89 5.75
CA VAL A 180 6.10 9.47 6.08
C VAL A 180 4.74 8.93 6.46
N HIS A 181 4.55 7.64 6.20
CA HIS A 181 3.31 6.96 6.55
C HIS A 181 3.59 5.60 7.21
N GLY A 182 2.61 5.09 7.94
CA GLY A 182 2.75 3.81 8.63
C GLY A 182 1.45 3.32 9.24
N VAL A 183 1.44 2.05 9.61
CA VAL A 183 0.31 1.39 10.29
C VAL A 183 0.76 1.04 11.71
N PRO A 184 0.41 1.85 12.72
CA PRO A 184 0.81 1.59 14.10
C PRO A 184 0.10 0.36 14.66
N ARG A 185 0.66 -0.19 15.74
CA ARG A 185 -0.08 -1.14 16.58
C ARG A 185 -1.38 -0.52 17.05
N GLN A 186 -2.41 -1.32 17.11
CA GLN A 186 -3.76 -0.91 17.49
C GLN A 186 -4.37 -1.98 18.39
N ALA A 187 -4.00 -1.92 19.68
CA ALA A 187 -4.40 -2.90 20.66
C ALA A 187 -5.93 -3.10 20.66
N GLY A 188 -6.37 -4.34 20.86
CA GLY A 188 -7.79 -4.70 20.87
C GLY A 188 -8.42 -4.88 19.48
N THR A 189 -7.73 -4.52 18.38
CA THR A 189 -8.24 -4.80 17.04
C THR A 189 -8.13 -6.29 16.74
N GLN A 190 -9.27 -6.92 16.52
CA GLN A 190 -9.37 -8.32 16.11
C GLN A 190 -9.56 -8.42 14.60
N GLY A 191 -9.17 -9.58 14.05
CA GLY A 191 -9.29 -9.88 12.63
C GLY A 191 -8.09 -9.42 11.80
N GLU A 192 -8.00 -9.99 10.61
CA GLU A 192 -6.91 -9.72 9.69
C GLU A 192 -7.18 -8.55 8.76
N ARG A 193 -6.10 -7.99 8.26
CA ARG A 193 -6.13 -7.01 7.18
C ARG A 193 -5.06 -7.36 6.15
N ILE A 194 -5.43 -7.33 4.87
CA ILE A 194 -4.49 -7.36 3.76
C ILE A 194 -4.42 -5.95 3.15
N SER A 195 -3.22 -5.45 2.97
CA SER A 195 -2.94 -4.17 2.31
C SER A 195 -2.06 -4.43 1.09
N LEU A 196 -2.50 -3.98 -0.08
CA LEU A 196 -1.73 -4.05 -1.32
C LEU A 196 -1.22 -2.65 -1.66
N THR A 197 0.09 -2.49 -1.69
CA THR A 197 0.75 -1.22 -2.04
C THR A 197 1.30 -1.33 -3.45
N PHE A 198 0.66 -0.64 -4.40
CA PHE A 198 1.05 -0.61 -5.81
C PHE A 198 2.03 0.53 -6.08
N ARG A 199 3.08 0.22 -6.85
CA ARG A 199 4.15 1.14 -7.23
C ARG A 199 4.49 0.99 -8.71
N ARG A 200 5.09 2.02 -9.28
CA ARG A 200 5.72 1.95 -10.59
C ARG A 200 7.23 1.89 -10.39
N LEU A 201 7.82 0.75 -10.63
CA LEU A 201 9.27 0.60 -10.68
C LEU A 201 9.77 1.05 -12.05
N LEU A 202 10.85 1.81 -12.06
CA LEU A 202 11.58 2.19 -13.26
C LEU A 202 12.70 1.18 -13.51
N ARG A 203 12.97 0.87 -14.77
CA ARG A 203 14.18 0.11 -15.11
C ARG A 203 15.40 0.97 -14.79
N ALA A 204 16.42 0.38 -14.22
CA ALA A 204 17.71 1.03 -14.16
C ALA A 204 18.16 1.41 -15.57
N PRO A 205 18.77 2.59 -15.75
CA PRO A 205 19.28 3.02 -17.04
C PRO A 205 20.38 2.08 -17.58
#